data_53148f5b69671623ee948b8b47628ea6
#
_entry.id   53148f5b69671623ee948b8b47628ea6
#
_cell.length_a   1.000
_cell.length_b   1.000
_cell.length_c   1.000
_cell.angle_alpha   90.00
_cell.angle_beta   90.00
_cell.angle_gamma   90.00
#
_symmetry.space_group_name_H-M   'P 1'
#
loop_
_entity.id
_entity.type
_entity.pdbx_description
1 polymer ?
#
loop_
_entity_poly.entity_id
_entity_poly.type
_entity_poly.pdbx_seq_one_letter_code
_entity_poly.pdbx_strand_id
1 'polypeptide(L)'
;MMENSKKISKRTILSSMEEIVSYAKMHSLEPEFFQKADTALKFISKNLSLTKEESMMLAFFFENSSGSRIWLSNISNMINVSNIRIISMMNIADGLIKKGYLTGRENKNEEKYYTVPTKVINCIRQNLPVTPVKMADLTEDEFFDRLNEIFEEDDINQWDRSDMVRDLVKNNMHLPYCKVMDSYDLCSQDFLLANVFANKLVNEDDDNIGTGDWE
;
A
#
# COMPACT_ATOMS: atom_id res chain seq x y z
N MET A 1 16.34 29.96 -39.79
CA MET A 1 15.09 29.45 -39.24
C MET A 1 15.42 28.20 -38.43
N MET A 2 15.47 28.33 -37.10
CA MET A 2 15.66 27.16 -36.21
C MET A 2 14.27 26.63 -35.83
N GLU A 3 13.93 25.47 -36.36
CA GLU A 3 12.74 24.73 -35.95
C GLU A 3 12.94 24.23 -34.52
N ASN A 4 12.24 24.86 -33.60
CA ASN A 4 12.04 24.34 -32.25
C ASN A 4 11.11 23.15 -32.32
N SER A 5 11.65 21.95 -32.58
CA SER A 5 10.88 20.74 -32.38
C SER A 5 10.66 20.53 -30.87
N LYS A 6 9.52 20.99 -30.36
CA LYS A 6 9.01 20.63 -29.04
C LYS A 6 8.95 19.10 -28.98
N LYS A 7 9.94 18.48 -28.32
CA LYS A 7 9.87 17.09 -27.92
C LYS A 7 8.60 16.95 -27.07
N ILE A 8 7.54 16.38 -27.62
CA ILE A 8 6.34 16.02 -26.86
C ILE A 8 6.79 14.94 -25.89
N SER A 9 7.05 15.34 -24.65
CA SER A 9 7.35 14.40 -23.57
C SER A 9 6.16 13.45 -23.42
N LYS A 10 6.40 12.16 -23.55
CA LYS A 10 5.35 11.14 -23.35
C LYS A 10 4.84 11.27 -21.91
N ARG A 11 3.53 11.47 -21.73
CA ARG A 11 2.89 11.56 -20.40
C ARG A 11 3.18 10.29 -19.60
N THR A 12 3.64 10.45 -18.37
CA THR A 12 3.91 9.36 -17.41
C THR A 12 2.96 9.45 -16.22
N ILE A 13 2.90 8.39 -15.41
CA ILE A 13 2.13 8.42 -14.15
C ILE A 13 2.70 9.51 -13.24
N LEU A 14 4.02 9.57 -13.08
CA LEU A 14 4.69 10.56 -12.25
C LEU A 14 4.37 11.99 -12.69
N SER A 15 4.52 12.32 -13.98
CA SER A 15 4.20 13.67 -14.49
C SER A 15 2.72 14.03 -14.31
N SER A 16 1.82 13.04 -14.37
CA SER A 16 0.39 13.25 -14.12
C SER A 16 0.10 13.46 -12.63
N MET A 17 0.83 12.80 -11.72
CA MET A 17 0.73 13.05 -10.28
C MET A 17 1.21 14.46 -9.93
N GLU A 18 2.35 14.90 -10.48
CA GLU A 18 2.87 16.27 -10.32
C GLU A 18 1.87 17.33 -10.79
N GLU A 19 1.22 17.09 -11.92
CA GLU A 19 0.17 17.97 -12.47
C GLU A 19 -1.03 18.06 -11.51
N ILE A 20 -1.53 16.94 -10.99
CA ILE A 20 -2.63 16.88 -10.02
C ILE A 20 -2.27 17.66 -8.75
N VAL A 21 -1.10 17.40 -8.17
CA VAL A 21 -0.63 18.06 -6.95
C VAL A 21 -0.47 19.56 -7.18
N SER A 22 0.09 19.97 -8.32
CA SER A 22 0.25 21.39 -8.68
C SER A 22 -1.11 22.10 -8.76
N TYR A 23 -2.10 21.51 -9.41
CA TYR A 23 -3.44 22.09 -9.47
C TYR A 23 -4.13 22.11 -8.11
N ALA A 24 -3.95 21.09 -7.28
CA ALA A 24 -4.51 21.06 -5.94
C ALA A 24 -3.90 22.14 -5.03
N LYS A 25 -2.59 22.40 -5.13
CA LYS A 25 -1.90 23.49 -4.41
C LYS A 25 -2.43 24.88 -4.85
N MET A 26 -2.79 25.04 -6.12
CA MET A 26 -3.29 26.32 -6.66
C MET A 26 -4.78 26.55 -6.39
N HIS A 27 -5.59 25.52 -6.46
CA HIS A 27 -7.07 25.65 -6.48
C HIS A 27 -7.74 24.89 -5.32
N SER A 28 -6.96 24.35 -4.37
CA SER A 28 -7.47 23.45 -3.33
C SER A 28 -8.28 22.30 -3.98
N LEU A 29 -9.41 21.92 -3.43
CA LEU A 29 -10.33 20.92 -4.03
C LEU A 29 -11.60 21.57 -4.58
N GLU A 30 -11.50 22.78 -5.09
CA GLU A 30 -12.63 23.51 -5.69
C GLU A 30 -12.96 22.97 -7.11
N PRO A 31 -14.12 23.28 -7.68
CA PRO A 31 -14.54 22.78 -8.99
C PRO A 31 -13.51 23.02 -10.10
N GLU A 32 -12.77 24.12 -10.03
CA GLU A 32 -11.72 24.47 -10.98
C GLU A 32 -10.55 23.47 -10.98
N PHE A 33 -10.19 22.95 -9.80
CA PHE A 33 -9.22 21.87 -9.69
C PHE A 33 -9.64 20.65 -10.52
N PHE A 34 -10.86 20.18 -10.33
CA PHE A 34 -11.35 18.97 -11.03
C PHE A 34 -11.41 19.16 -12.54
N GLN A 35 -11.72 20.37 -13.02
CA GLN A 35 -11.71 20.67 -14.44
C GLN A 35 -10.29 20.64 -15.02
N LYS A 36 -9.32 21.25 -14.34
CA LYS A 36 -7.92 21.32 -14.80
C LYS A 36 -7.22 19.97 -14.70
N ALA A 37 -7.43 19.24 -13.62
CA ALA A 37 -6.79 17.95 -13.36
C ALA A 37 -7.43 16.76 -14.12
N ASP A 38 -8.60 16.93 -14.76
CA ASP A 38 -9.38 15.84 -15.34
C ASP A 38 -8.58 14.93 -16.29
N THR A 39 -7.74 15.50 -17.12
CA THR A 39 -6.92 14.74 -18.06
C THR A 39 -5.87 13.90 -17.33
N ALA A 40 -5.22 14.45 -16.30
CA ALA A 40 -4.22 13.74 -15.50
C ALA A 40 -4.90 12.65 -14.65
N LEU A 41 -6.03 12.97 -14.04
CA LEU A 41 -6.84 12.01 -13.26
C LEU A 41 -7.27 10.82 -14.13
N LYS A 42 -7.81 11.06 -15.33
CA LYS A 42 -8.19 10.01 -16.27
C LYS A 42 -7.00 9.14 -16.70
N PHE A 43 -5.84 9.77 -16.90
CA PHE A 43 -4.64 9.03 -17.29
C PHE A 43 -4.20 8.06 -16.19
N ILE A 44 -4.11 8.51 -14.94
CA ILE A 44 -3.74 7.65 -13.80
C ILE A 44 -4.80 6.59 -13.58
N SER A 45 -6.08 6.97 -13.53
CA SER A 45 -7.23 6.09 -13.36
C SER A 45 -7.19 4.90 -14.32
N LYS A 46 -6.93 5.17 -15.60
CA LYS A 46 -6.84 4.13 -16.63
C LYS A 46 -5.63 3.22 -16.46
N ASN A 47 -4.46 3.76 -16.11
CA ASN A 47 -3.22 3.00 -16.04
C ASN A 47 -3.07 2.19 -14.75
N LEU A 48 -3.71 2.63 -13.65
CA LEU A 48 -3.65 1.97 -12.35
C LEU A 48 -4.96 1.29 -11.93
N SER A 49 -5.98 1.28 -12.79
CA SER A 49 -7.31 0.73 -12.49
C SER A 49 -7.94 1.33 -11.23
N LEU A 50 -7.79 2.65 -11.07
CA LEU A 50 -8.29 3.44 -9.94
C LEU A 50 -9.48 4.31 -10.37
N THR A 51 -10.29 4.76 -9.41
CA THR A 51 -11.23 5.87 -9.65
C THR A 51 -10.45 7.19 -9.77
N LYS A 52 -11.11 8.27 -10.20
CA LYS A 52 -10.46 9.60 -10.24
C LYS A 52 -10.10 10.09 -8.84
N GLU A 53 -10.97 9.84 -7.87
CA GLU A 53 -10.79 10.21 -6.48
C GLU A 53 -9.63 9.43 -5.86
N GLU A 54 -9.53 8.13 -6.12
CA GLU A 54 -8.39 7.29 -5.72
C GLU A 54 -7.10 7.77 -6.37
N SER A 55 -7.13 8.12 -7.66
CA SER A 55 -5.96 8.66 -8.39
C SER A 55 -5.46 9.98 -7.79
N MET A 56 -6.39 10.86 -7.41
CA MET A 56 -6.09 12.11 -6.73
C MET A 56 -5.45 11.85 -5.36
N MET A 57 -6.08 11.00 -4.56
CA MET A 57 -5.58 10.68 -3.22
C MET A 57 -4.21 10.00 -3.26
N LEU A 58 -4.01 9.06 -4.18
CA LEU A 58 -2.71 8.43 -4.38
C LEU A 58 -1.62 9.46 -4.73
N ALA A 59 -1.92 10.45 -5.59
CA ALA A 59 -0.97 11.51 -5.93
C ALA A 59 -0.60 12.35 -4.69
N PHE A 60 -1.55 12.63 -3.79
CA PHE A 60 -1.29 13.37 -2.55
C PHE A 60 -0.43 12.56 -1.57
N PHE A 61 -0.70 11.27 -1.42
CA PHE A 61 0.15 10.40 -0.61
C PHE A 61 1.54 10.26 -1.21
N PHE A 62 1.65 10.12 -2.53
CA PHE A 62 2.92 9.98 -3.22
C PHE A 62 3.80 11.22 -3.05
N GLU A 63 3.25 12.43 -3.18
CA GLU A 63 3.97 13.69 -2.93
C GLU A 63 4.55 13.78 -1.51
N ASN A 64 3.84 13.21 -0.52
CA ASN A 64 4.28 13.19 0.88
C ASN A 64 5.10 11.94 1.25
N SER A 65 5.42 11.07 0.29
CA SER A 65 6.09 9.78 0.54
C SER A 65 7.61 9.87 0.78
N SER A 66 8.20 11.06 0.77
CA SER A 66 9.63 11.25 1.08
C SER A 66 9.97 10.94 2.54
N GLY A 67 8.97 10.88 3.43
CA GLY A 67 9.09 10.45 4.82
C GLY A 67 8.45 9.08 5.03
N SER A 68 8.87 8.38 6.10
CA SER A 68 8.34 7.03 6.40
C SER A 68 6.88 7.02 6.87
N ARG A 69 6.33 8.17 7.26
CA ARG A 69 4.96 8.29 7.79
C ARG A 69 4.27 9.51 7.23
N ILE A 70 3.06 9.30 6.70
CA ILE A 70 2.24 10.36 6.13
C ILE A 70 0.99 10.52 6.99
N TRP A 71 0.84 11.69 7.58
CA TRP A 71 -0.34 12.05 8.36
C TRP A 71 -1.35 12.78 7.48
N LEU A 72 -2.63 12.65 7.78
CA LEU A 72 -3.67 13.39 7.05
C LEU A 72 -3.46 14.91 7.09
N SER A 73 -2.89 15.43 8.20
CA SER A 73 -2.50 16.82 8.33
C SER A 73 -1.44 17.27 7.32
N ASN A 74 -0.53 16.37 6.90
CA ASN A 74 0.43 16.69 5.85
C ASN A 74 -0.29 17.01 4.53
N ILE A 75 -1.29 16.20 4.18
CA ILE A 75 -2.08 16.39 2.96
C ILE A 75 -2.91 17.68 3.06
N SER A 76 -3.65 17.89 4.17
CA SER A 76 -4.49 19.07 4.35
C SER A 76 -3.69 20.37 4.28
N ASN A 77 -2.52 20.41 4.90
CA ASN A 77 -1.61 21.55 4.85
C ASN A 77 -1.04 21.77 3.44
N MET A 78 -0.65 20.69 2.74
CA MET A 78 -0.08 20.76 1.40
C MET A 78 -1.02 21.41 0.38
N ILE A 79 -2.32 21.09 0.44
CA ILE A 79 -3.32 21.58 -0.51
C ILE A 79 -4.23 22.67 0.07
N ASN A 80 -3.90 23.17 1.27
CA ASN A 80 -4.61 24.24 1.95
C ASN A 80 -6.14 23.99 2.08
N VAL A 81 -6.51 22.82 2.61
CA VAL A 81 -7.91 22.46 2.92
C VAL A 81 -8.04 22.12 4.41
N SER A 82 -9.26 22.15 4.93
CA SER A 82 -9.50 21.75 6.31
C SER A 82 -9.26 20.25 6.53
N ASN A 83 -8.79 19.87 7.73
CA ASN A 83 -8.66 18.47 8.11
C ASN A 83 -9.99 17.72 8.01
N ILE A 84 -11.11 18.37 8.32
CA ILE A 84 -12.45 17.78 8.20
C ILE A 84 -12.72 17.32 6.76
N ARG A 85 -12.32 18.11 5.77
CA ARG A 85 -12.50 17.76 4.36
C ARG A 85 -11.67 16.54 3.98
N ILE A 86 -10.42 16.43 4.48
CA ILE A 86 -9.59 15.25 4.25
C ILE A 86 -10.14 14.02 4.99
N ILE A 87 -10.59 14.18 6.23
CA ILE A 87 -11.19 13.08 7.01
C ILE A 87 -12.44 12.53 6.29
N SER A 88 -13.25 13.39 5.68
CA SER A 88 -14.43 12.94 4.92
C SER A 88 -14.09 12.09 3.67
N MET A 89 -12.84 12.10 3.25
CA MET A 89 -12.33 11.32 2.11
C MET A 89 -11.55 10.06 2.53
N MET A 90 -11.54 9.70 3.82
CA MET A 90 -10.77 8.55 4.32
C MET A 90 -11.20 7.21 3.70
N ASN A 91 -12.47 7.06 3.36
CA ASN A 91 -12.97 5.88 2.64
C ASN A 91 -12.24 5.65 1.31
N ILE A 92 -11.74 6.71 0.67
CA ILE A 92 -10.93 6.62 -0.56
C ILE A 92 -9.55 6.04 -0.23
N ALA A 93 -8.94 6.50 0.87
CA ALA A 93 -7.68 5.96 1.35
C ALA A 93 -7.82 4.47 1.74
N ASP A 94 -8.92 4.09 2.39
CA ASP A 94 -9.21 2.69 2.71
C ASP A 94 -9.38 1.85 1.43
N GLY A 95 -9.95 2.40 0.37
CA GLY A 95 -10.00 1.78 -0.96
C GLY A 95 -8.60 1.55 -1.57
N LEU A 96 -7.70 2.51 -1.40
CA LEU A 96 -6.30 2.37 -1.85
C LEU A 96 -5.53 1.33 -1.02
N ILE A 97 -5.80 1.23 0.28
CA ILE A 97 -5.22 0.18 1.15
C ILE A 97 -5.67 -1.20 0.67
N LYS A 98 -6.97 -1.41 0.46
CA LYS A 98 -7.51 -2.68 -0.05
C LYS A 98 -6.91 -3.08 -1.40
N LYS A 99 -6.57 -2.11 -2.23
CA LYS A 99 -5.92 -2.33 -3.54
C LYS A 99 -4.39 -2.43 -3.45
N GLY A 100 -3.79 -2.26 -2.27
CA GLY A 100 -2.34 -2.38 -2.05
C GLY A 100 -1.50 -1.18 -2.51
N TYR A 101 -2.12 -0.03 -2.78
CA TYR A 101 -1.40 1.21 -3.12
C TYR A 101 -0.93 1.99 -1.90
N LEU A 102 -1.55 1.75 -0.74
CA LEU A 102 -1.20 2.34 0.55
C LEU A 102 -1.19 1.26 1.62
N THR A 103 -0.44 1.53 2.69
CA THR A 103 -0.64 0.87 3.98
C THR A 103 -1.09 1.91 5.00
N GLY A 104 -2.03 1.56 5.88
CA GLY A 104 -2.49 2.41 6.96
C GLY A 104 -2.17 1.76 8.29
N ARG A 105 -1.57 2.50 9.23
CA ARG A 105 -1.19 2.02 10.57
C ARG A 105 -1.58 3.00 11.63
N GLU A 106 -1.72 2.54 12.85
CA GLU A 106 -1.94 3.36 14.03
C GLU A 106 -0.68 3.36 14.89
N ASN A 107 -0.33 4.52 15.42
CA ASN A 107 0.75 4.63 16.39
C ASN A 107 0.25 4.25 17.79
N LYS A 108 1.13 4.29 18.79
CA LYS A 108 0.80 4.02 20.21
C LYS A 108 -0.24 4.97 20.81
N ASN A 109 -0.48 6.12 20.17
CA ASN A 109 -1.46 7.13 20.59
C ASN A 109 -2.78 7.02 19.78
N GLU A 110 -2.99 5.89 19.07
CA GLU A 110 -4.17 5.66 18.21
C GLU A 110 -4.28 6.64 17.03
N GLU A 111 -3.17 7.33 16.68
CA GLU A 111 -3.15 8.21 15.52
C GLU A 111 -2.83 7.41 14.27
N LYS A 112 -3.69 7.50 13.26
CA LYS A 112 -3.54 6.80 11.98
C LYS A 112 -2.55 7.53 11.07
N TYR A 113 -1.55 6.81 10.57
CA TYR A 113 -0.63 7.27 9.55
C TYR A 113 -0.62 6.30 8.36
N TYR A 114 -0.10 6.77 7.23
CA TYR A 114 -0.07 6.01 5.99
C TYR A 114 1.33 5.97 5.41
N THR A 115 1.61 4.93 4.61
CA THR A 115 2.83 4.86 3.81
C THR A 115 2.49 4.38 2.40
N VAL A 116 3.26 4.82 1.41
CA VAL A 116 3.22 4.26 0.05
C VAL A 116 4.26 3.15 0.00
N PRO A 117 3.89 1.90 -0.33
CA PRO A 117 4.85 0.80 -0.41
C PRO A 117 6.02 1.11 -1.36
N THR A 118 7.24 0.78 -0.96
CA THR A 118 8.47 1.03 -1.74
C THR A 118 8.38 0.45 -3.16
N LYS A 119 7.78 -0.73 -3.30
CA LYS A 119 7.52 -1.36 -4.60
C LYS A 119 6.66 -0.48 -5.51
N VAL A 120 5.59 0.13 -4.97
CA VAL A 120 4.72 1.06 -5.72
C VAL A 120 5.51 2.31 -6.14
N ILE A 121 6.28 2.89 -5.21
CA ILE A 121 7.13 4.06 -5.50
C ILE A 121 8.11 3.74 -6.62
N ASN A 122 8.82 2.64 -6.54
CA ASN A 122 9.82 2.24 -7.53
C ASN A 122 9.20 1.99 -8.91
N CYS A 123 8.07 1.29 -8.99
CA CYS A 123 7.36 1.08 -10.26
C CYS A 123 6.95 2.41 -10.90
N ILE A 124 6.37 3.33 -10.14
CA ILE A 124 5.94 4.64 -10.64
C ILE A 124 7.15 5.47 -11.13
N ARG A 125 8.24 5.51 -10.34
CA ARG A 125 9.46 6.23 -10.71
C ARG A 125 10.12 5.70 -11.98
N GLN A 126 10.12 4.39 -12.17
CA GLN A 126 10.71 3.70 -13.31
C GLN A 126 9.76 3.61 -14.51
N ASN A 127 8.53 4.13 -14.37
CA ASN A 127 7.47 4.02 -15.37
C ASN A 127 7.17 2.56 -15.76
N LEU A 128 7.26 1.66 -14.79
CA LEU A 128 6.92 0.25 -14.91
C LEU A 128 5.43 0.02 -14.58
N PRO A 129 4.82 -1.06 -15.06
CA PRO A 129 3.49 -1.46 -14.62
C PRO A 129 3.47 -1.60 -13.09
N VAL A 130 2.52 -0.96 -12.44
CA VAL A 130 2.31 -1.12 -11.00
C VAL A 130 1.37 -2.30 -10.79
N THR A 131 1.89 -3.36 -10.22
CA THR A 131 1.09 -4.47 -9.71
C THR A 131 1.02 -4.31 -8.20
N PRO A 132 -0.03 -3.68 -7.67
CA PRO A 132 -0.15 -3.50 -6.24
C PRO A 132 -0.33 -4.85 -5.56
N VAL A 133 0.28 -4.97 -4.41
CA VAL A 133 0.21 -6.17 -3.62
C VAL A 133 -1.10 -6.15 -2.83
N LYS A 134 -2.03 -6.99 -3.22
CA LYS A 134 -3.28 -7.19 -2.48
C LYS A 134 -2.95 -7.65 -1.05
N MET A 135 -3.45 -6.96 -0.03
CA MET A 135 -3.19 -7.24 1.38
C MET A 135 -4.47 -7.57 2.17
N ALA A 136 -5.64 -7.47 1.54
CA ALA A 136 -6.94 -7.72 2.15
C ALA A 136 -7.79 -8.65 1.27
N ASP A 137 -8.75 -9.34 1.87
CA ASP A 137 -9.65 -10.28 1.21
C ASP A 137 -8.89 -11.34 0.37
N LEU A 138 -7.79 -11.85 0.94
CA LEU A 138 -6.92 -12.85 0.31
C LEU A 138 -7.56 -14.24 0.38
N THR A 139 -7.24 -15.09 -0.59
CA THR A 139 -7.38 -16.54 -0.43
C THR A 139 -6.34 -17.06 0.55
N GLU A 140 -6.47 -18.32 0.97
CA GLU A 140 -5.51 -18.96 1.88
C GLU A 140 -4.10 -18.99 1.29
N ASP A 141 -3.96 -19.41 0.04
CA ASP A 141 -2.66 -19.44 -0.66
C ASP A 141 -2.06 -18.03 -0.79
N GLU A 142 -2.87 -17.04 -1.24
CA GLU A 142 -2.42 -15.65 -1.35
C GLU A 142 -1.97 -15.08 0.01
N PHE A 143 -2.61 -15.49 1.12
CA PHE A 143 -2.24 -15.03 2.46
C PHE A 143 -0.86 -15.58 2.85
N PHE A 144 -0.62 -16.86 2.66
CA PHE A 144 0.68 -17.47 2.99
C PHE A 144 1.80 -16.95 2.09
N ASP A 145 1.53 -16.71 0.81
CA ASP A 145 2.49 -16.06 -0.10
C ASP A 145 2.89 -14.67 0.40
N ARG A 146 1.90 -13.86 0.85
CA ARG A 146 2.16 -12.53 1.42
C ARG A 146 2.94 -12.59 2.72
N LEU A 147 2.60 -13.56 3.56
CA LEU A 147 3.30 -13.78 4.82
C LEU A 147 4.77 -14.12 4.57
N ASN A 148 5.05 -15.02 3.65
CA ASN A 148 6.41 -15.40 3.27
C ASN A 148 7.18 -14.20 2.70
N GLU A 149 6.58 -13.40 1.79
CA GLU A 149 7.21 -12.18 1.27
C GLU A 149 7.61 -11.20 2.39
N ILE A 150 6.76 -11.01 3.42
CA ILE A 150 7.08 -10.16 4.58
C ILE A 150 8.30 -10.69 5.36
N PHE A 151 8.45 -12.01 5.43
CA PHE A 151 9.57 -12.62 6.16
C PHE A 151 10.87 -12.67 5.35
N GLU A 152 10.78 -12.78 4.04
CA GLU A 152 11.94 -12.81 3.12
C GLU A 152 12.51 -11.41 2.83
N GLU A 153 11.81 -10.33 3.21
CA GLU A 153 12.26 -8.96 2.93
C GLU A 153 13.36 -8.55 3.94
N ASP A 154 14.62 -8.59 3.49
CA ASP A 154 15.82 -8.37 4.34
C ASP A 154 15.93 -6.94 4.90
N ASP A 155 15.36 -5.94 4.20
CA ASP A 155 15.49 -4.52 4.56
C ASP A 155 14.48 -4.05 5.64
N ILE A 156 13.61 -4.95 6.12
CA ILE A 156 12.59 -4.62 7.13
C ILE A 156 13.07 -4.97 8.52
N ASN A 157 13.08 -3.99 9.43
CA ASN A 157 13.38 -4.28 10.83
C ASN A 157 12.25 -5.11 11.49
N GLN A 158 12.60 -5.78 12.60
CA GLN A 158 11.70 -6.72 13.29
C GLN A 158 10.38 -6.08 13.75
N TRP A 159 10.39 -4.81 14.15
CA TRP A 159 9.18 -4.10 14.62
C TRP A 159 8.23 -3.81 13.47
N ASP A 160 8.76 -3.31 12.35
CA ASP A 160 7.94 -3.04 11.17
C ASP A 160 7.39 -4.33 10.57
N ARG A 161 8.18 -5.43 10.61
CA ARG A 161 7.73 -6.76 10.20
C ARG A 161 6.57 -7.27 11.06
N SER A 162 6.66 -7.12 12.38
CA SER A 162 5.57 -7.49 13.30
C SER A 162 4.29 -6.72 13.01
N ASP A 163 4.41 -5.41 12.72
CA ASP A 163 3.25 -4.59 12.39
C ASP A 163 2.65 -4.98 11.04
N MET A 164 3.46 -5.29 10.03
CA MET A 164 2.98 -5.77 8.72
C MET A 164 2.22 -7.09 8.84
N VAL A 165 2.71 -8.04 9.64
CA VAL A 165 2.01 -9.31 9.89
C VAL A 165 0.68 -9.07 10.60
N ARG A 166 0.67 -8.19 11.62
CA ARG A 166 -0.57 -7.84 12.32
C ARG A 166 -1.61 -7.22 11.40
N ASP A 167 -1.19 -6.31 10.51
CA ASP A 167 -2.06 -5.70 9.52
C ASP A 167 -2.58 -6.73 8.51
N LEU A 168 -1.72 -7.65 8.06
CA LEU A 168 -2.11 -8.74 7.18
C LEU A 168 -3.19 -9.62 7.83
N VAL A 169 -3.02 -9.99 9.10
CA VAL A 169 -4.00 -10.77 9.87
C VAL A 169 -5.32 -10.01 9.99
N LYS A 170 -5.29 -8.74 10.45
CA LYS A 170 -6.49 -7.92 10.63
C LYS A 170 -7.29 -7.73 9.34
N ASN A 171 -6.61 -7.58 8.21
CA ASN A 171 -7.24 -7.38 6.91
C ASN A 171 -7.82 -8.68 6.31
N ASN A 172 -7.55 -9.85 6.94
CA ASN A 172 -7.97 -11.17 6.45
C ASN A 172 -8.71 -12.00 7.51
N MET A 173 -9.45 -11.33 8.38
CA MET A 173 -10.23 -11.97 9.48
C MET A 173 -11.32 -12.94 9.01
N HIS A 174 -11.61 -13.02 7.71
CA HIS A 174 -12.48 -14.05 7.14
C HIS A 174 -11.81 -15.43 7.16
N LEU A 175 -10.48 -15.49 7.17
CA LEU A 175 -9.73 -16.74 7.24
C LEU A 175 -9.74 -17.31 8.67
N PRO A 176 -9.97 -18.63 8.85
CA PRO A 176 -10.09 -19.22 10.18
C PRO A 176 -8.89 -19.02 11.09
N TYR A 177 -7.69 -19.20 10.57
CA TYR A 177 -6.45 -19.03 11.34
C TYR A 177 -6.14 -17.57 11.70
N CYS A 178 -6.57 -16.59 10.90
CA CYS A 178 -6.46 -15.18 11.28
C CYS A 178 -7.32 -14.87 12.53
N LYS A 179 -8.52 -15.45 12.62
CA LYS A 179 -9.37 -15.33 13.81
C LYS A 179 -8.71 -15.94 15.05
N VAL A 180 -8.11 -17.12 14.90
CA VAL A 180 -7.41 -17.79 16.00
C VAL A 180 -6.25 -16.91 16.48
N MET A 181 -5.47 -16.39 15.57
CA MET A 181 -4.31 -15.58 15.92
C MET A 181 -4.67 -14.27 16.59
N ASP A 182 -5.69 -13.58 16.10
CA ASP A 182 -6.19 -12.36 16.72
C ASP A 182 -6.73 -12.65 18.12
N SER A 183 -7.44 -13.79 18.29
CA SER A 183 -8.03 -14.16 19.60
C SER A 183 -7.00 -14.50 20.68
N TYR A 184 -5.82 -14.95 20.31
CA TYR A 184 -4.73 -15.30 21.23
C TYR A 184 -3.65 -14.22 21.33
N ASP A 185 -3.82 -13.07 20.66
CA ASP A 185 -2.83 -11.99 20.58
C ASP A 185 -1.41 -12.51 20.25
N LEU A 186 -1.34 -13.46 19.33
CA LEU A 186 -0.09 -14.11 18.95
C LEU A 186 0.83 -13.07 18.28
N CYS A 187 2.07 -13.01 18.74
CA CYS A 187 3.05 -12.13 18.13
C CYS A 187 3.51 -12.68 16.76
N SER A 188 4.19 -11.86 15.98
CA SER A 188 4.69 -12.27 14.65
C SER A 188 5.65 -13.46 14.69
N GLN A 189 6.37 -13.68 15.80
CA GLN A 189 7.26 -14.84 15.99
C GLN A 189 6.47 -16.11 16.19
N ASP A 190 5.39 -16.06 16.98
CA ASP A 190 4.49 -17.21 17.16
C ASP A 190 3.83 -17.60 15.83
N PHE A 191 3.57 -16.59 14.98
CA PHE A 191 3.02 -16.80 13.64
C PHE A 191 4.00 -17.53 12.72
N LEU A 192 5.26 -17.14 12.76
CA LEU A 192 6.34 -17.82 12.03
C LEU A 192 6.44 -19.29 12.46
N LEU A 193 6.42 -19.54 13.76
CA LEU A 193 6.47 -20.88 14.31
C LEU A 193 5.27 -21.71 13.85
N ALA A 194 4.05 -21.15 13.96
CA ALA A 194 2.83 -21.80 13.54
C ALA A 194 2.83 -22.11 12.03
N ASN A 195 3.34 -21.19 11.20
CA ASN A 195 3.44 -21.38 9.75
C ASN A 195 4.48 -22.45 9.39
N VAL A 196 5.64 -22.44 10.04
CA VAL A 196 6.68 -23.49 9.87
C VAL A 196 6.13 -24.87 10.25
N PHE A 197 5.36 -24.95 11.34
CA PHE A 197 4.72 -26.21 11.73
C PHE A 197 3.62 -26.63 10.77
N ALA A 198 2.76 -25.69 10.32
CA ALA A 198 1.70 -25.99 9.37
C ALA A 198 2.28 -26.45 8.02
N ASN A 199 3.29 -25.77 7.49
CA ASN A 199 3.96 -26.16 6.24
C ASN A 199 4.68 -27.52 6.38
N LYS A 200 5.25 -27.83 7.53
CA LYS A 200 5.83 -29.15 7.76
C LYS A 200 4.77 -30.25 7.81
N LEU A 201 3.66 -30.01 8.49
CA LEU A 201 2.58 -30.99 8.59
C LEU A 201 1.90 -31.27 7.25
N VAL A 202 1.80 -30.27 6.36
CA VAL A 202 1.20 -30.42 5.02
C VAL A 202 2.17 -31.08 4.04
N ASN A 203 3.49 -30.84 4.19
CA ASN A 203 4.50 -31.41 3.29
C ASN A 203 5.09 -32.74 3.78
N GLU A 204 4.79 -33.18 5.00
CA GLU A 204 5.24 -34.47 5.53
C GLU A 204 4.43 -35.68 5.03
N ASP A 205 3.37 -35.47 4.26
CA ASP A 205 2.65 -36.59 3.62
C ASP A 205 3.38 -37.14 2.37
N ASP A 206 4.47 -36.53 1.91
CA ASP A 206 5.13 -36.93 0.64
C ASP A 206 6.58 -37.44 0.75
N ASP A 207 7.30 -37.36 1.87
CA ASP A 207 8.62 -37.99 1.96
C ASP A 207 9.01 -38.46 3.37
N ASN A 208 9.12 -39.77 3.52
CA ASN A 208 9.94 -40.57 4.43
C ASN A 208 10.78 -39.75 5.45
N ILE A 209 10.32 -39.77 6.70
CA ILE A 209 11.19 -39.50 7.85
C ILE A 209 12.32 -40.53 7.85
N GLY A 210 13.46 -40.16 7.29
CA GLY A 210 14.68 -40.86 7.55
C GLY A 210 14.92 -40.78 9.05
N THR A 211 14.73 -41.92 9.73
CA THR A 211 15.17 -42.14 11.11
C THR A 211 16.68 -41.94 11.14
N GLY A 212 17.12 -40.68 11.34
CA GLY A 212 18.50 -40.41 11.71
C GLY A 212 18.72 -40.78 13.17
N ASP A 213 19.53 -41.78 13.37
CA ASP A 213 19.96 -42.28 14.66
C ASP A 213 20.49 -41.14 15.54
N TRP A 214 19.87 -40.97 16.69
CA TRP A 214 20.43 -40.17 17.77
C TRP A 214 21.22 -41.14 18.65
N GLU A 215 22.52 -41.25 18.43
CA GLU A 215 23.49 -41.71 19.41
C GLU A 215 24.11 -40.53 20.15
#